data_cc53a7e25a14ba052fe2931d250c8b0b
#
_entry.id   cc53a7e25a14ba052fe2931d250c8b0b
#
_cell.length_a   1.000
_cell.length_b   1.000
_cell.length_c   1.000
_cell.angle_alpha   90.00
_cell.angle_beta   90.00
_cell.angle_gamma   90.00
#
_symmetry.space_group_name_H-M   'P 1'
#
loop_
_entity.id
_entity.type
_entity.pdbx_description
1 polymer ?
#
loop_
_entity_poly.entity_id
_entity_poly.type
_entity_poly.pdbx_seq_one_letter_code
_entity_poly.pdbx_strand_id
1 'polypeptide(L)'
;MFDALEKSLSTLKNSSVLVSDGNPGVEEELTVALDFSDGSRLEAVFWRIIKNGATGISSFDHQHQYGLPARIDALKELQKELHNKTVTEARFDKETGDLLIQFSENVKLQVFNVTAYEIWHIKFADGTEEYSNNVRRKRTPDGR
;
A
#
# COMPACT_ATOMS: atom_id res chain seq x y z
N MET A 1 6.84 -20.70 -0.66
CA MET A 1 6.67 -19.72 -1.75
C MET A 1 6.34 -18.32 -1.21
N PHE A 2 5.24 -18.20 -0.50
CA PHE A 2 4.87 -16.90 0.06
C PHE A 2 5.62 -16.54 1.33
N ASP A 3 6.29 -17.52 1.94
CA ASP A 3 7.08 -17.28 3.15
C ASP A 3 8.21 -16.27 2.91
N ALA A 4 8.79 -16.28 1.70
CA ALA A 4 9.84 -15.32 1.35
C ALA A 4 9.30 -13.90 1.35
N LEU A 5 8.10 -13.69 0.82
CA LEU A 5 7.47 -12.37 0.82
C LEU A 5 7.10 -11.94 2.24
N GLU A 6 6.51 -12.82 3.03
CA GLU A 6 6.16 -12.50 4.42
C GLU A 6 7.40 -12.15 5.23
N LYS A 7 8.49 -12.88 4.99
CA LYS A 7 9.76 -12.61 5.66
C LYS A 7 10.31 -11.23 5.27
N SER A 8 10.25 -10.90 3.97
CA SER A 8 10.68 -9.60 3.49
C SER A 8 9.80 -8.48 4.05
N LEU A 9 8.49 -8.71 4.13
CA LEU A 9 7.57 -7.73 4.72
C LEU A 9 7.90 -7.45 6.19
N SER A 10 8.37 -8.46 6.91
CA SER A 10 8.73 -8.27 8.33
C SER A 10 9.89 -7.30 8.52
N THR A 11 10.70 -7.07 7.49
CA THR A 11 11.81 -6.11 7.57
C THR A 11 11.34 -4.66 7.63
N LEU A 12 10.08 -4.41 7.26
CA LEU A 12 9.51 -3.05 7.31
C LEU A 12 9.22 -2.59 8.75
N LYS A 13 9.18 -3.51 9.70
CA LYS A 13 8.86 -3.19 11.08
C LYS A 13 9.79 -2.12 11.62
N ASN A 14 9.22 -1.17 12.34
CA ASN A 14 9.89 0.00 12.92
C ASN A 14 10.29 1.08 11.91
N SER A 15 9.98 0.90 10.61
CA SER A 15 10.21 1.94 9.62
C SER A 15 9.16 3.03 9.71
N SER A 16 9.58 4.26 9.47
CA SER A 16 8.67 5.36 9.13
C SER A 16 8.49 5.40 7.62
N VAL A 17 7.53 6.20 7.14
CA VAL A 17 7.28 6.31 5.69
C VAL A 17 7.19 7.76 5.26
N LEU A 18 7.59 8.01 4.00
CA LEU A 18 7.29 9.23 3.29
C LEU A 18 6.35 8.87 2.15
N VAL A 19 5.24 9.59 2.06
CA VAL A 19 4.21 9.32 1.06
C VAL A 19 4.30 10.37 -0.04
N SER A 20 4.31 9.92 -1.30
CA SER A 20 4.38 10.81 -2.45
C SER A 20 3.51 10.28 -3.59
N ASP A 21 3.38 11.09 -4.65
CA ASP A 21 2.70 10.67 -5.87
C ASP A 21 3.63 9.75 -6.65
N GLY A 22 3.24 8.51 -6.82
CA GLY A 22 4.05 7.52 -7.52
C GLY A 22 3.99 7.63 -9.04
N ASN A 23 3.07 8.45 -9.57
CA ASN A 23 2.91 8.62 -11.01
C ASN A 23 2.53 10.07 -11.34
N PRO A 24 3.45 11.03 -11.08
CA PRO A 24 3.16 12.45 -11.29
C PRO A 24 2.78 12.75 -12.73
N GLY A 25 1.81 13.64 -12.89
CA GLY A 25 1.34 14.06 -14.20
C GLY A 25 0.15 13.27 -14.74
N VAL A 26 -0.27 12.22 -14.05
CA VAL A 26 -1.49 11.47 -14.39
C VAL A 26 -2.55 11.82 -13.36
N GLU A 27 -3.45 12.74 -13.72
CA GLU A 27 -4.44 13.27 -12.77
C GLU A 27 -5.60 12.33 -12.47
N GLU A 28 -5.95 11.48 -13.44
CA GLU A 28 -7.14 10.65 -13.37
C GLU A 28 -6.97 9.46 -12.43
N GLU A 29 -5.75 9.09 -12.14
CA GLU A 29 -5.42 7.90 -11.36
C GLU A 29 -4.28 8.23 -10.40
N LEU A 30 -4.55 8.07 -9.12
CA LEU A 30 -3.53 8.34 -8.10
C LEU A 30 -2.83 7.04 -7.72
N THR A 31 -1.57 6.90 -8.15
CA THR A 31 -0.68 5.88 -7.62
C THR A 31 0.11 6.52 -6.49
N VAL A 32 0.01 5.96 -5.29
CA VAL A 32 0.79 6.47 -4.16
C VAL A 32 2.08 5.67 -4.03
N ALA A 33 3.13 6.35 -3.60
CA ALA A 33 4.41 5.73 -3.30
C ALA A 33 4.72 5.93 -1.82
N LEU A 34 5.07 4.85 -1.14
CA LEU A 34 5.51 4.87 0.24
C LEU A 34 6.99 4.51 0.27
N ASP A 35 7.82 5.46 0.66
CA ASP A 35 9.25 5.23 0.86
C ASP A 35 9.50 4.97 2.34
N PHE A 36 9.87 3.75 2.67
CA PHE A 36 10.14 3.33 4.04
C PHE A 36 11.56 3.71 4.44
N SER A 37 11.74 4.02 5.71
CA SER A 37 13.04 4.48 6.21
C SER A 37 14.13 3.41 6.10
N ASP A 38 13.78 2.14 5.93
CA ASP A 38 14.75 1.08 5.70
C ASP A 38 15.27 1.02 4.26
N GLY A 39 14.71 1.84 3.36
CA GLY A 39 15.08 1.86 1.94
C GLY A 39 14.10 1.14 1.02
N SER A 40 13.06 0.52 1.57
CA SER A 40 12.03 -0.14 0.77
C SER A 40 11.05 0.88 0.19
N ARG A 41 10.39 0.52 -0.92
CA ARG A 41 9.41 1.38 -1.57
C ARG A 41 8.21 0.55 -2.03
N LEU A 42 7.01 1.00 -1.68
CA LEU A 42 5.75 0.41 -2.14
C LEU A 42 5.03 1.41 -3.02
N GLU A 43 4.57 0.95 -4.19
CA GLU A 43 3.67 1.72 -5.05
C GLU A 43 2.34 1.00 -5.12
N ALA A 44 1.24 1.74 -4.99
CA ALA A 44 -0.09 1.15 -4.95
C ALA A 44 -1.13 2.07 -5.57
N VAL A 45 -2.08 1.46 -6.29
CA VAL A 45 -3.18 2.18 -6.93
C VAL A 45 -4.43 2.16 -6.06
N PHE A 46 -4.79 0.99 -5.52
CA PHE A 46 -6.01 0.83 -4.72
C PHE A 46 -5.66 0.56 -3.25
N TRP A 47 -6.13 1.44 -2.37
CA TRP A 47 -5.78 1.38 -0.95
C TRP A 47 -6.85 2.08 -0.12
N ARG A 48 -6.87 1.77 1.16
CA ARG A 48 -7.66 2.54 2.14
C ARG A 48 -6.98 2.56 3.49
N ILE A 49 -7.29 3.59 4.27
CA ILE A 49 -6.86 3.71 5.66
C ILE A 49 -7.96 3.15 6.56
N ILE A 50 -7.55 2.43 7.59
CA ILE A 50 -8.40 2.04 8.70
C ILE A 50 -7.80 2.68 9.94
N LYS A 51 -8.60 3.50 10.62
CA LYS A 51 -8.15 4.23 11.79
C LYS A 51 -9.07 3.95 12.95
N ASN A 52 -8.50 3.47 14.08
CA ASN A 52 -9.28 3.14 15.27
C ASN A 52 -10.45 2.20 14.98
N GLY A 53 -10.23 1.23 14.10
CA GLY A 53 -11.25 0.24 13.74
C GLY A 53 -12.30 0.72 12.76
N ALA A 54 -12.17 1.92 12.20
CA ALA A 54 -13.13 2.46 11.24
C ALA A 54 -12.46 2.78 9.92
N THR A 55 -13.17 2.53 8.81
CA THR A 55 -12.68 2.88 7.48
C THR A 55 -12.58 4.40 7.36
N GLY A 56 -11.42 4.86 6.93
CA GLY A 56 -11.14 6.27 6.65
C GLY A 56 -11.05 6.54 5.17
N ILE A 57 -10.10 7.40 4.81
CA ILE A 57 -9.87 7.79 3.42
C ILE A 57 -9.38 6.62 2.57
N SER A 58 -9.71 6.65 1.27
CA SER A 58 -9.26 5.63 0.31
C SER A 58 -8.88 6.26 -1.01
N SER A 59 -8.23 5.46 -1.87
CA SER A 59 -7.90 5.88 -3.23
C SER A 59 -9.15 6.23 -4.04
N PHE A 60 -10.27 5.57 -3.76
CA PHE A 60 -11.53 5.86 -4.43
C PHE A 60 -12.00 7.30 -4.19
N ASP A 61 -11.71 7.86 -3.02
CA ASP A 61 -12.17 9.19 -2.64
C ASP A 61 -11.43 10.32 -3.35
N HIS A 62 -10.31 10.00 -4.00
CA HIS A 62 -9.49 11.04 -4.64
C HIS A 62 -10.31 11.81 -5.69
N GLN A 63 -10.29 13.13 -5.58
CA GLN A 63 -11.01 14.05 -6.47
C GLN A 63 -12.54 14.01 -6.35
N HIS A 64 -13.09 13.21 -5.45
CA HIS A 64 -14.51 13.27 -5.13
C HIS A 64 -14.79 14.42 -4.16
N GLN A 65 -16.00 14.96 -4.21
CA GLN A 65 -16.34 16.11 -3.38
C GLN A 65 -17.38 15.82 -2.29
N TYR A 66 -18.30 14.90 -2.53
CA TYR A 66 -19.31 14.46 -1.54
C TYR A 66 -20.02 15.61 -0.80
N GLY A 67 -20.31 16.71 -1.48
CA GLY A 67 -20.92 17.87 -0.84
C GLY A 67 -19.99 18.71 0.04
N LEU A 68 -18.70 18.39 0.07
CA LEU A 68 -17.71 19.17 0.80
C LEU A 68 -17.36 20.47 0.06
N PRO A 69 -16.73 21.45 0.73
CA PRO A 69 -16.34 22.70 0.09
C PRO A 69 -15.34 22.54 -1.06
N ALA A 70 -14.55 21.47 -1.04
CA ALA A 70 -13.53 21.21 -2.07
C ALA A 70 -13.44 19.71 -2.32
N ARG A 71 -12.82 19.35 -3.44
CA ARG A 71 -12.54 17.95 -3.76
C ARG A 71 -11.52 17.39 -2.78
N ILE A 72 -11.63 16.10 -2.49
CA ILE A 72 -10.70 15.40 -1.61
C ILE A 72 -9.37 15.20 -2.33
N ASP A 73 -8.29 15.55 -1.66
CA ASP A 73 -6.94 15.21 -2.10
C ASP A 73 -6.49 14.01 -1.26
N ALA A 74 -6.68 12.80 -1.79
CA ALA A 74 -6.40 11.57 -1.05
C ALA A 74 -4.92 11.43 -0.74
N LEU A 75 -4.03 11.94 -1.61
CA LEU A 75 -2.60 11.91 -1.34
C LEU A 75 -2.26 12.71 -0.09
N LYS A 76 -2.78 13.92 -0.01
CA LYS A 76 -2.55 14.79 1.14
C LYS A 76 -3.12 14.19 2.43
N GLU A 77 -4.31 13.59 2.35
CA GLU A 77 -4.91 12.93 3.49
C GLU A 77 -4.10 11.72 3.95
N LEU A 78 -3.58 10.94 3.01
CA LEU A 78 -2.73 9.80 3.35
C LEU A 78 -1.43 10.27 3.99
N GLN A 79 -0.82 11.32 3.47
CA GLN A 79 0.37 11.93 4.07
C GLN A 79 0.12 12.32 5.52
N LYS A 80 -1.03 12.92 5.81
CA LYS A 80 -1.42 13.30 7.17
C LYS A 80 -1.55 12.09 8.08
N GLU A 81 -2.26 11.05 7.61
CA GLU A 81 -2.53 9.88 8.45
C GLU A 81 -1.27 9.09 8.78
N LEU A 82 -0.29 9.08 7.90
CA LEU A 82 0.93 8.30 8.11
C LEU A 82 2.09 9.13 8.65
N HIS A 83 1.91 10.44 8.81
CA HIS A 83 2.95 11.34 9.33
C HIS A 83 3.38 10.90 10.74
N ASN A 84 4.66 10.73 10.93
CA ASN A 84 5.26 10.32 12.23
C ASN A 84 4.75 8.97 12.75
N LYS A 85 4.19 8.14 11.88
CA LYS A 85 3.82 6.78 12.25
C LYS A 85 4.95 5.82 11.87
N THR A 86 5.05 4.72 12.61
CA THR A 86 6.00 3.66 12.30
C THR A 86 5.26 2.36 12.06
N VAL A 87 5.83 1.53 11.20
CA VAL A 87 5.27 0.21 10.90
C VAL A 87 5.40 -0.70 12.12
N THR A 88 4.31 -1.31 12.54
CA THR A 88 4.32 -2.33 13.59
C THR A 88 4.24 -3.74 13.02
N GLU A 89 3.59 -3.90 11.87
CA GLU A 89 3.46 -5.20 11.22
C GLU A 89 3.07 -5.01 9.76
N ALA A 90 3.51 -5.90 8.90
CA ALA A 90 3.09 -5.96 7.50
C ALA A 90 2.77 -7.40 7.14
N ARG A 91 1.62 -7.62 6.50
CA ARG A 91 1.12 -8.95 6.15
C ARG A 91 0.68 -9.04 4.70
N PHE A 92 0.72 -10.24 4.18
CA PHE A 92 0.23 -10.58 2.85
C PHE A 92 -0.91 -11.59 2.97
N ASP A 93 -2.04 -11.31 2.32
CA ASP A 93 -3.17 -12.24 2.26
C ASP A 93 -2.97 -13.16 1.05
N LYS A 94 -2.76 -14.43 1.31
CA LYS A 94 -2.48 -15.42 0.26
C LYS A 94 -3.65 -15.66 -0.67
N GLU A 95 -4.87 -15.47 -0.19
CA GLU A 95 -6.06 -15.72 -1.02
C GLU A 95 -6.34 -14.58 -1.98
N THR A 96 -6.19 -13.35 -1.52
CA THR A 96 -6.58 -12.17 -2.29
C THR A 96 -5.41 -11.50 -2.98
N GLY A 97 -4.19 -11.63 -2.42
CA GLY A 97 -3.04 -10.89 -2.89
C GLY A 97 -2.98 -9.47 -2.33
N ASP A 98 -3.78 -9.18 -1.31
CA ASP A 98 -3.78 -7.88 -0.66
C ASP A 98 -2.65 -7.77 0.36
N LEU A 99 -2.21 -6.54 0.61
CA LEU A 99 -1.26 -6.24 1.67
C LEU A 99 -1.98 -5.50 2.79
N LEU A 100 -1.57 -5.76 4.03
CA LEU A 100 -2.03 -5.01 5.18
C LEU A 100 -0.80 -4.52 5.94
N ILE A 101 -0.65 -3.20 6.06
CA ILE A 101 0.45 -2.59 6.79
C ILE A 101 -0.13 -1.89 7.99
N GLN A 102 0.28 -2.33 9.18
CA GLN A 102 -0.15 -1.73 10.44
C GLN A 102 0.89 -0.74 10.92
N PHE A 103 0.40 0.41 11.34
CA PHE A 103 1.23 1.49 11.86
C PHE A 103 0.91 1.73 13.34
N SER A 104 1.76 2.47 13.99
CA SER A 104 1.54 2.92 15.36
C SER A 104 0.23 3.72 15.46
N GLU A 105 -0.30 3.83 16.69
CA GLU A 105 -1.52 4.59 16.99
C GLU A 105 -2.77 4.04 16.30
N ASN A 106 -2.79 2.72 16.04
CA ASN A 106 -3.94 2.00 15.50
C ASN A 106 -4.39 2.53 14.13
N VAL A 107 -3.41 2.79 13.26
CA VAL A 107 -3.64 3.16 11.86
C VAL A 107 -3.17 2.00 10.99
N LYS A 108 -4.01 1.58 10.04
CA LYS A 108 -3.69 0.51 9.09
C LYS A 108 -3.88 0.99 7.67
N LEU A 109 -3.02 0.53 6.78
CA LEU A 109 -3.16 0.74 5.34
C LEU A 109 -3.44 -0.62 4.70
N GLN A 110 -4.60 -0.75 4.05
CA GLN A 110 -4.91 -1.90 3.21
C GLN A 110 -4.60 -1.56 1.77
N VAL A 111 -3.86 -2.44 1.10
CA VAL A 111 -3.52 -2.30 -0.31
C VAL A 111 -4.17 -3.45 -1.06
N PHE A 112 -5.04 -3.14 -2.02
CA PHE A 112 -5.88 -4.12 -2.67
C PHE A 112 -5.32 -4.62 -3.98
N ASN A 113 -5.47 -5.92 -4.19
CA ASN A 113 -5.18 -6.58 -5.46
C ASN A 113 -6.53 -6.90 -6.11
N VAL A 114 -7.07 -5.96 -6.90
CA VAL A 114 -8.43 -6.06 -7.44
C VAL A 114 -8.49 -6.65 -8.84
N THR A 115 -7.34 -7.00 -9.42
CA THR A 115 -7.26 -7.53 -10.78
C THR A 115 -6.07 -8.48 -10.88
N ALA A 116 -6.03 -9.28 -11.95
CA ALA A 116 -4.89 -10.15 -12.23
C ALA A 116 -3.68 -9.39 -12.78
N TYR A 117 -3.84 -8.11 -13.06
CA TYR A 117 -2.76 -7.27 -13.54
C TYR A 117 -2.04 -6.58 -12.38
N GLU A 118 -0.88 -6.00 -12.68
CA GLU A 118 -0.07 -5.32 -11.68
C GLU A 118 -0.77 -4.06 -11.18
N ILE A 119 -1.03 -3.99 -9.86
CA ILE A 119 -1.61 -2.81 -9.23
C ILE A 119 -0.92 -2.43 -7.92
N TRP A 120 -0.01 -3.26 -7.43
CA TRP A 120 0.95 -2.82 -6.43
C TRP A 120 2.30 -3.47 -6.72
N HIS A 121 3.33 -2.77 -6.30
CA HIS A 121 4.71 -3.18 -6.48
C HIS A 121 5.50 -2.78 -5.26
N ILE A 122 6.29 -3.70 -4.73
CA ILE A 122 7.17 -3.39 -3.61
C ILE A 122 8.60 -3.81 -3.95
N LYS A 123 9.53 -2.90 -3.66
CA LYS A 123 10.95 -3.15 -3.77
C LYS A 123 11.55 -3.02 -2.38
N PHE A 124 12.16 -4.09 -1.90
CA PHE A 124 12.74 -4.12 -0.57
C PHE A 124 14.16 -3.54 -0.56
N ALA A 125 14.64 -3.20 0.64
CA ALA A 125 15.96 -2.60 0.82
C ALA A 125 17.09 -3.47 0.27
N ASP A 126 16.92 -4.80 0.28
CA ASP A 126 17.91 -5.74 -0.25
C ASP A 126 17.87 -5.87 -1.78
N GLY A 127 16.97 -5.14 -2.45
CA GLY A 127 16.83 -5.15 -3.89
C GLY A 127 15.82 -6.15 -4.43
N THR A 128 15.25 -7.02 -3.60
CA THR A 128 14.21 -7.94 -4.07
C THR A 128 12.92 -7.18 -4.33
N GLU A 129 12.15 -7.64 -5.32
CA GLU A 129 10.93 -6.97 -5.75
C GLU A 129 9.80 -7.99 -5.87
N GLU A 130 8.58 -7.53 -5.58
CA GLU A 130 7.38 -8.31 -5.81
C GLU A 130 6.30 -7.42 -6.43
N TYR A 131 5.56 -7.99 -7.37
CA TYR A 131 4.43 -7.36 -8.04
C TYR A 131 3.18 -8.16 -7.70
N SER A 132 2.05 -7.49 -7.59
CA SER A 132 0.79 -8.14 -7.26
C SER A 132 0.45 -9.30 -8.20
N ASN A 133 0.66 -9.12 -9.50
CA ASN A 133 0.35 -10.16 -10.47
C ASN A 133 1.34 -11.34 -10.42
N ASN A 134 2.59 -11.09 -10.10
CA ASN A 134 3.60 -12.17 -9.98
C ASN A 134 3.30 -13.08 -8.79
N VAL A 135 2.89 -12.50 -7.68
CA VAL A 135 2.50 -13.27 -6.50
C VAL A 135 1.33 -14.18 -6.85
N ARG A 136 0.34 -13.68 -7.58
CA ARG A 136 -0.80 -14.49 -7.99
C ARG A 136 -0.39 -15.62 -8.93
N ARG A 137 0.52 -15.36 -9.86
CA ARG A 137 1.03 -16.39 -10.77
C ARG A 137 1.73 -17.52 -10.03
N LYS A 138 2.48 -17.19 -9.00
CA LYS A 138 3.17 -18.19 -8.19
C LYS A 138 2.22 -19.12 -7.46
N ARG A 139 0.95 -18.74 -7.34
CA ARG A 139 -0.07 -19.55 -6.68
C ARG A 139 -0.69 -20.58 -7.61
N THR A 140 -0.50 -20.47 -8.91
CA THR A 140 -1.06 -21.45 -9.84
C THR A 140 -0.20 -22.71 -9.87
N PRO A 141 -0.82 -23.91 -9.85
CA PRO A 141 -0.08 -25.17 -9.78
C PRO A 141 0.90 -25.40 -10.91
N ASP A 142 0.59 -24.92 -12.10
CA ASP A 142 1.43 -25.12 -13.28
C ASP A 142 2.36 -23.93 -13.56
N GLY A 143 2.41 -22.97 -12.69
CA GLY A 143 3.28 -21.83 -12.82
C GLY A 143 2.87 -20.80 -13.86
N ARG A 144 1.65 -20.84 -14.30
CA ARG A 144 1.17 -19.90 -15.31
C ARG A 144 0.45 -18.71 -14.76
#